data_03284ee2d58ef3ab452712e5fd2524ba
#
_entry.id   03284ee2d58ef3ab452712e5fd2524ba
#
_cell.length_a   1.000
_cell.length_b   1.000
_cell.length_c   1.000
_cell.angle_alpha   90.00
_cell.angle_beta   90.00
_cell.angle_gamma   90.00
#
_symmetry.space_group_name_H-M   'P 1'
#
loop_
_entity.id
_entity.type
_entity.pdbx_description
1 polymer ?
#
loop_
_entity_poly.entity_id
_entity_poly.type
_entity_poly.pdbx_seq_one_letter_code
_entity_poly.pdbx_strand_id
1 'polypeptide(L)'
;MIEWIFFDLGSTLLDEEAAYGYYIDKCVKKLESLDIEVSSDSYKKKMVEYAHKSLDPIRATWQYFASTEPRPLWTNEGVSLYPETIDALDKLSQNYQLGIIAHQSATVRALLEEWGVESYFQLIILSEEVGLSKPDSTIFKLALQKANTTANRIVYVGDRYDNDIVPAKSLGMRAVRILTGMGRFAVEDMEWKSDW
;
A
#
# COMPACT_ATOMS: atom_id res chain seq x y z
N MET A 1 25.71 -6.08 -1.97
CA MET A 1 25.25 -5.13 -3.01
C MET A 1 23.75 -5.35 -3.18
N ILE A 2 22.93 -4.30 -3.32
CA ILE A 2 21.49 -4.42 -3.60
C ILE A 2 21.31 -4.88 -5.04
N GLU A 3 20.34 -5.77 -5.26
CA GLU A 3 20.00 -6.31 -6.58
C GLU A 3 18.57 -5.97 -6.96
N TRP A 4 17.67 -5.97 -5.99
CA TRP A 4 16.25 -5.75 -6.19
C TRP A 4 15.71 -4.58 -5.39
N ILE A 5 14.76 -3.86 -6.00
CA ILE A 5 13.91 -2.92 -5.29
C ILE A 5 12.46 -3.37 -5.50
N PHE A 6 11.79 -3.71 -4.41
CA PHE A 6 10.37 -4.02 -4.44
C PHE A 6 9.56 -2.83 -3.92
N PHE A 7 8.44 -2.57 -4.55
CA PHE A 7 7.53 -1.48 -4.21
C PHE A 7 6.17 -2.01 -3.77
N ASP A 8 5.56 -1.36 -2.79
CA ASP A 8 4.11 -1.30 -2.72
C ASP A 8 3.58 -0.42 -3.86
N LEU A 9 2.27 -0.45 -4.08
CA LEU A 9 1.60 0.36 -5.10
C LEU A 9 0.85 1.55 -4.48
N GLY A 10 -0.18 1.28 -3.69
CA GLY A 10 -1.05 2.30 -3.14
C GLY A 10 -0.31 3.27 -2.26
N SER A 11 -0.50 4.56 -2.47
CA SER A 11 0.19 5.61 -1.72
C SER A 11 1.73 5.50 -1.72
N THR A 12 2.32 4.67 -2.61
CA THR A 12 3.77 4.52 -2.81
C THR A 12 4.17 4.94 -4.23
N LEU A 13 3.68 4.26 -5.25
CA LEU A 13 3.80 4.63 -6.65
C LEU A 13 2.53 5.32 -7.17
N LEU A 14 1.40 5.04 -6.52
CA LEU A 14 0.08 5.55 -6.87
C LEU A 14 -0.37 6.63 -5.89
N ASP A 15 -0.81 7.77 -6.42
CA ASP A 15 -1.53 8.79 -5.69
C ASP A 15 -2.99 8.37 -5.54
N GLU A 16 -3.41 8.11 -4.31
CA GLU A 16 -4.77 7.68 -3.95
C GLU A 16 -5.55 8.78 -3.21
N GLU A 17 -5.05 10.01 -3.10
CA GLU A 17 -5.71 11.06 -2.28
C GLU A 17 -7.14 11.35 -2.77
N ALA A 18 -7.36 11.42 -4.09
CA ALA A 18 -8.69 11.61 -4.65
C ALA A 18 -9.58 10.36 -4.44
N ALA A 19 -9.03 9.15 -4.59
CA ALA A 19 -9.73 7.90 -4.37
C ALA A 19 -10.20 7.75 -2.90
N TYR A 20 -9.38 8.18 -1.93
CA TYR A 20 -9.80 8.28 -0.53
C TYR A 20 -10.99 9.20 -0.35
N GLY A 21 -11.04 10.36 -1.03
CA GLY A 21 -12.18 11.26 -1.02
C GLY A 21 -13.46 10.57 -1.50
N TYR A 22 -13.42 9.96 -2.68
CA TYR A 22 -14.56 9.21 -3.22
C TYR A 22 -15.00 8.05 -2.32
N TYR A 23 -14.04 7.32 -1.74
CA TYR A 23 -14.35 6.24 -0.81
C TYR A 23 -15.04 6.75 0.47
N ILE A 24 -14.55 7.84 1.06
CA ILE A 24 -15.15 8.46 2.24
C ILE A 24 -16.60 8.87 1.93
N ASP A 25 -16.85 9.51 0.79
CA ASP A 25 -18.20 9.93 0.40
C ASP A 25 -19.14 8.73 0.21
N LYS A 26 -18.67 7.61 -0.36
CA LYS A 26 -19.42 6.35 -0.43
C LYS A 26 -19.75 5.81 0.96
N CYS A 27 -18.80 5.85 1.89
CA CYS A 27 -19.00 5.41 3.27
C CYS A 27 -20.03 6.29 4.00
N VAL A 28 -19.90 7.61 3.91
CA VAL A 28 -20.82 8.56 4.55
C VAL A 28 -22.24 8.38 4.02
N LYS A 29 -22.43 8.30 2.71
CA LYS A 29 -23.75 8.03 2.10
C LYS A 29 -24.35 6.70 2.56
N LYS A 30 -23.53 5.67 2.69
CA LYS A 30 -24.01 4.36 3.21
C LYS A 30 -24.41 4.47 4.68
N LEU A 31 -23.64 5.17 5.51
CA LEU A 31 -23.98 5.40 6.92
C LEU A 31 -25.26 6.21 7.08
N GLU A 32 -25.45 7.26 6.28
CA GLU A 32 -26.70 8.03 6.25
C GLU A 32 -27.91 7.12 5.94
N SER A 33 -27.78 6.17 5.02
CA SER A 33 -28.82 5.19 4.73
C SER A 33 -29.12 4.20 5.86
N LEU A 34 -28.29 4.19 6.90
CA LEU A 34 -28.42 3.40 8.14
C LEU A 34 -28.79 4.27 9.35
N ASP A 35 -29.27 5.51 9.09
CA ASP A 35 -29.60 6.50 10.13
C ASP A 35 -28.40 6.88 11.04
N ILE A 36 -27.16 6.76 10.52
CA ILE A 36 -25.93 7.16 11.21
C ILE A 36 -25.42 8.45 10.58
N GLU A 37 -25.56 9.57 11.28
CA GLU A 37 -25.10 10.87 10.84
C GLU A 37 -23.60 11.06 11.13
N VAL A 38 -22.80 11.24 10.07
CA VAL A 38 -21.38 11.55 10.16
C VAL A 38 -20.95 12.39 8.96
N SER A 39 -20.15 13.41 9.17
CA SER A 39 -19.58 14.21 8.08
C SER A 39 -18.33 13.54 7.50
N SER A 40 -18.00 13.80 6.22
CA SER A 40 -16.79 13.33 5.56
C SER A 40 -15.53 13.72 6.36
N ASP A 41 -15.48 14.93 6.93
CA ASP A 41 -14.38 15.39 7.78
C ASP A 41 -14.25 14.56 9.06
N SER A 42 -15.36 14.24 9.72
CA SER A 42 -15.37 13.41 10.94
C SER A 42 -14.96 11.98 10.62
N TYR A 43 -15.40 11.44 9.49
CA TYR A 43 -14.97 10.13 9.00
C TYR A 43 -13.46 10.10 8.71
N LYS A 44 -12.94 11.10 7.98
CA LYS A 44 -11.50 11.24 7.69
C LYS A 44 -10.66 11.37 8.96
N LYS A 45 -11.11 12.17 9.94
CA LYS A 45 -10.43 12.27 11.25
C LYS A 45 -10.34 10.93 11.96
N LYS A 46 -11.39 10.11 11.90
CA LYS A 46 -11.38 8.78 12.49
C LYS A 46 -10.42 7.84 11.75
N MET A 47 -10.32 7.93 10.42
CA MET A 47 -9.32 7.19 9.65
C MET A 47 -7.89 7.55 10.07
N VAL A 48 -7.59 8.84 10.22
CA VAL A 48 -6.28 9.32 10.70
C VAL A 48 -5.98 8.81 12.11
N GLU A 49 -6.98 8.81 13.02
CA GLU A 49 -6.82 8.26 14.38
C GLU A 49 -6.40 6.79 14.35
N TYR A 50 -6.99 5.98 13.47
CA TYR A 50 -6.63 4.58 13.34
C TYR A 50 -5.28 4.37 12.65
N ALA A 51 -4.94 5.20 11.66
CA ALA A 51 -3.63 5.21 11.05
C ALA A 51 -2.50 5.50 12.06
N HIS A 52 -2.71 6.46 12.98
CA HIS A 52 -1.78 6.73 14.10
C HIS A 52 -1.55 5.51 15.02
N LYS A 53 -2.53 4.63 15.10
CA LYS A 53 -2.43 3.40 15.89
C LYS A 53 -1.88 2.20 15.10
N SER A 54 -1.37 2.45 13.88
CA SER A 54 -0.92 1.40 12.95
C SER A 54 -1.98 0.34 12.66
N LEU A 55 -3.26 0.75 12.66
CA LEU A 55 -4.38 -0.09 12.25
C LEU A 55 -4.76 0.21 10.80
N ASP A 56 -5.40 -0.75 10.13
CA ASP A 56 -5.98 -0.51 8.81
C ASP A 56 -7.06 0.59 8.90
N PRO A 57 -6.81 1.80 8.38
CA PRO A 57 -7.70 2.93 8.59
C PRO A 57 -9.05 2.77 7.88
N ILE A 58 -9.08 2.07 6.75
CA ILE A 58 -10.30 1.81 5.99
C ILE A 58 -11.20 0.86 6.77
N ARG A 59 -10.66 -0.28 7.18
CA ARG A 59 -11.40 -1.33 7.86
C ARG A 59 -11.80 -0.90 9.28
N ALA A 60 -10.87 -0.36 10.05
CA ALA A 60 -11.11 0.01 11.44
C ALA A 60 -12.14 1.14 11.55
N THR A 61 -12.11 2.12 10.64
CA THR A 61 -13.09 3.22 10.65
C THR A 61 -14.50 2.72 10.32
N TRP A 62 -14.64 1.86 9.31
CA TRP A 62 -15.95 1.28 9.01
C TRP A 62 -16.49 0.46 10.17
N GLN A 63 -15.65 -0.39 10.77
CA GLN A 63 -16.04 -1.20 11.95
C GLN A 63 -16.46 -0.34 13.14
N TYR A 64 -15.88 0.85 13.31
CA TYR A 64 -16.28 1.77 14.38
C TYR A 64 -17.71 2.31 14.19
N PHE A 65 -18.10 2.67 12.97
CA PHE A 65 -19.40 3.26 12.67
C PHE A 65 -20.49 2.22 12.43
N ALA A 66 -20.17 1.11 11.76
CA ALA A 66 -21.14 0.12 11.28
C ALA A 66 -20.54 -1.29 11.25
N SER A 67 -20.20 -1.83 12.44
CA SER A 67 -19.50 -3.12 12.59
C SER A 67 -20.24 -4.33 12.03
N THR A 68 -21.56 -4.29 11.95
CA THR A 68 -22.41 -5.39 11.45
C THR A 68 -22.70 -5.31 9.96
N GLU A 69 -22.40 -4.18 9.34
CA GLU A 69 -22.72 -3.91 7.96
C GLU A 69 -21.50 -4.11 7.03
N PRO A 70 -21.71 -4.64 5.82
CA PRO A 70 -20.63 -4.74 4.86
C PRO A 70 -20.18 -3.33 4.43
N ARG A 71 -18.86 -3.10 4.48
CA ARG A 71 -18.29 -1.83 4.06
C ARG A 71 -18.42 -1.64 2.54
N PRO A 72 -18.53 -0.39 2.05
CA PRO A 72 -18.43 -0.09 0.63
C PRO A 72 -17.13 -0.62 0.03
N LEU A 73 -17.18 -1.03 -1.22
CA LEU A 73 -16.00 -1.49 -1.94
C LEU A 73 -15.12 -0.31 -2.31
N TRP A 74 -13.82 -0.49 -2.11
CA TRP A 74 -12.80 0.39 -2.68
C TRP A 74 -12.83 0.30 -4.21
N THR A 75 -12.64 1.42 -4.88
CA THR A 75 -12.48 1.48 -6.34
C THR A 75 -11.25 2.30 -6.69
N ASN A 76 -10.68 2.08 -7.87
CA ASN A 76 -9.53 2.85 -8.36
C ASN A 76 -9.94 4.19 -9.00
N GLU A 77 -11.17 4.66 -8.80
CA GLU A 77 -11.63 5.96 -9.26
C GLU A 77 -10.81 7.08 -8.61
N GLY A 78 -10.17 7.90 -9.44
CA GLY A 78 -9.30 8.99 -8.97
C GLY A 78 -7.89 8.57 -8.58
N VAL A 79 -7.50 7.31 -8.79
CA VAL A 79 -6.11 6.87 -8.65
C VAL A 79 -5.30 7.31 -9.87
N SER A 80 -4.09 7.81 -9.63
CA SER A 80 -3.12 8.16 -10.68
C SER A 80 -1.69 7.80 -10.24
N LEU A 81 -0.72 7.88 -11.14
CA LEU A 81 0.69 7.82 -10.72
C LEU A 81 1.08 9.13 -10.01
N TYR A 82 1.97 9.05 -9.01
CA TYR A 82 2.68 10.25 -8.57
C TYR A 82 3.50 10.82 -9.75
N PRO A 83 3.64 12.16 -9.86
CA PRO A 83 4.34 12.79 -10.99
C PRO A 83 5.77 12.28 -11.20
N GLU A 84 6.45 11.92 -10.12
CA GLU A 84 7.86 11.47 -10.15
C GLU A 84 8.03 9.96 -10.39
N THR A 85 6.93 9.19 -10.43
CA THR A 85 6.99 7.72 -10.49
C THR A 85 7.74 7.22 -11.72
N ILE A 86 7.41 7.71 -12.90
CA ILE A 86 8.04 7.25 -14.15
C ILE A 86 9.52 7.56 -14.15
N ASP A 87 9.90 8.79 -13.80
CA ASP A 87 11.31 9.21 -13.74
C ASP A 87 12.12 8.41 -12.72
N ALA A 88 11.51 8.05 -11.59
CA ALA A 88 12.14 7.22 -10.57
C ALA A 88 12.35 5.78 -11.07
N LEU A 89 11.31 5.18 -11.66
CA LEU A 89 11.39 3.83 -12.21
C LEU A 89 12.43 3.73 -13.33
N ASP A 90 12.47 4.72 -14.23
CA ASP A 90 13.45 4.78 -15.33
C ASP A 90 14.89 4.80 -14.80
N LYS A 91 15.18 5.65 -13.82
CA LYS A 91 16.52 5.72 -13.20
C LYS A 91 16.91 4.46 -12.43
N LEU A 92 15.98 3.89 -11.68
CA LEU A 92 16.24 2.73 -10.84
C LEU A 92 16.42 1.45 -11.67
N SER A 93 15.64 1.27 -12.73
CA SER A 93 15.72 0.10 -13.61
C SER A 93 17.05 -0.04 -14.34
N GLN A 94 17.82 1.03 -14.47
CA GLN A 94 19.16 0.99 -15.06
C GLN A 94 20.19 0.20 -14.22
N ASN A 95 19.95 0.07 -12.92
CA ASN A 95 20.91 -0.53 -11.99
C ASN A 95 20.34 -1.66 -11.15
N TYR A 96 19.01 -1.78 -11.05
CA TYR A 96 18.32 -2.72 -10.18
C TYR A 96 17.21 -3.46 -10.92
N GLN A 97 16.94 -4.69 -10.52
CA GLN A 97 15.70 -5.37 -10.87
C GLN A 97 14.57 -4.77 -10.05
N LEU A 98 13.44 -4.47 -10.69
CA LEU A 98 12.29 -3.88 -9.99
C LEU A 98 11.18 -4.91 -9.84
N GLY A 99 10.48 -4.86 -8.72
CA GLY A 99 9.33 -5.73 -8.47
C GLY A 99 8.23 -5.02 -7.68
N ILE A 100 7.06 -5.62 -7.67
CA ILE A 100 5.90 -5.18 -6.90
C ILE A 100 5.50 -6.27 -5.91
N ILE A 101 5.19 -5.89 -4.67
CA ILE A 101 4.47 -6.71 -3.70
C ILE A 101 3.34 -5.85 -3.13
N ALA A 102 2.12 -6.02 -3.63
CA ALA A 102 1.01 -5.13 -3.30
C ALA A 102 -0.25 -5.88 -2.84
N HIS A 103 -0.99 -5.25 -1.93
CA HIS A 103 -2.33 -5.70 -1.55
C HIS A 103 -3.35 -5.15 -2.54
N GLN A 104 -3.43 -5.78 -3.72
CA GLN A 104 -4.24 -5.33 -4.85
C GLN A 104 -4.93 -6.51 -5.55
N SER A 105 -5.99 -6.19 -6.29
CA SER A 105 -6.62 -7.12 -7.20
C SER A 105 -5.84 -7.26 -8.51
N ALA A 106 -6.11 -8.33 -9.25
CA ALA A 106 -5.49 -8.56 -10.57
C ALA A 106 -5.79 -7.43 -11.58
N THR A 107 -6.89 -6.68 -11.37
CA THR A 107 -7.28 -5.57 -12.25
C THR A 107 -6.27 -4.41 -12.28
N VAL A 108 -5.41 -4.30 -11.26
CA VAL A 108 -4.37 -3.25 -11.24
C VAL A 108 -3.34 -3.42 -12.37
N ARG A 109 -3.17 -4.64 -12.90
CA ARG A 109 -2.25 -4.86 -14.04
C ARG A 109 -2.65 -4.05 -15.26
N ALA A 110 -3.93 -4.02 -15.59
CA ALA A 110 -4.43 -3.22 -16.72
C ALA A 110 -4.14 -1.72 -16.54
N LEU A 111 -4.22 -1.22 -15.31
CA LEU A 111 -3.85 0.17 -15.01
C LEU A 111 -2.33 0.40 -15.14
N LEU A 112 -1.49 -0.52 -14.67
CA LEU A 112 -0.03 -0.41 -14.83
C LEU A 112 0.37 -0.43 -16.31
N GLU A 113 -0.30 -1.24 -17.14
CA GLU A 113 -0.12 -1.27 -18.59
C GLU A 113 -0.58 0.04 -19.25
N GLU A 114 -1.79 0.52 -18.90
CA GLU A 114 -2.34 1.79 -19.40
C GLU A 114 -1.42 2.98 -19.09
N TRP A 115 -0.84 3.01 -17.90
CA TRP A 115 0.13 4.04 -17.50
C TRP A 115 1.54 3.82 -18.06
N GLY A 116 1.78 2.71 -18.77
CA GLY A 116 3.07 2.39 -19.41
C GLY A 116 4.18 2.01 -18.43
N VAL A 117 3.83 1.61 -17.19
CA VAL A 117 4.83 1.30 -16.15
C VAL A 117 5.00 -0.19 -15.87
N GLU A 118 4.11 -1.07 -16.34
CA GLU A 118 4.21 -2.51 -16.08
C GLU A 118 5.55 -3.09 -16.53
N SER A 119 6.07 -2.64 -17.68
CA SER A 119 7.31 -3.14 -18.29
C SER A 119 8.58 -2.89 -17.47
N TYR A 120 8.55 -2.00 -16.49
CA TYR A 120 9.68 -1.79 -15.56
C TYR A 120 9.87 -2.95 -14.59
N PHE A 121 8.82 -3.74 -14.32
CA PHE A 121 8.82 -4.75 -13.26
C PHE A 121 9.05 -6.15 -13.79
N GLN A 122 10.15 -6.78 -13.38
CA GLN A 122 10.47 -8.17 -13.69
C GLN A 122 9.62 -9.16 -12.85
N LEU A 123 9.07 -8.70 -11.74
CA LEU A 123 8.26 -9.51 -10.85
C LEU A 123 7.11 -8.68 -10.24
N ILE A 124 5.88 -9.12 -10.45
CA ILE A 124 4.69 -8.50 -9.86
C ILE A 124 3.95 -9.57 -9.04
N ILE A 125 3.79 -9.31 -7.75
CA ILE A 125 3.09 -10.17 -6.80
C ILE A 125 1.91 -9.39 -6.22
N LEU A 126 0.71 -9.80 -6.59
CA LEU A 126 -0.54 -9.22 -6.12
C LEU A 126 -1.24 -10.18 -5.17
N SER A 127 -1.73 -9.66 -4.05
CA SER A 127 -2.35 -10.48 -2.99
C SER A 127 -3.49 -11.37 -3.48
N GLU A 128 -4.33 -10.87 -4.38
CA GLU A 128 -5.45 -11.63 -4.94
C GLU A 128 -4.97 -12.81 -5.80
N GLU A 129 -3.88 -12.63 -6.57
CA GLU A 129 -3.35 -13.68 -7.46
C GLU A 129 -2.70 -14.83 -6.68
N VAL A 130 -2.07 -14.51 -5.56
CA VAL A 130 -1.27 -15.51 -4.81
C VAL A 130 -1.97 -16.03 -3.56
N GLY A 131 -3.10 -15.43 -3.17
CA GLY A 131 -3.82 -15.80 -1.94
C GLY A 131 -3.07 -15.47 -0.66
N LEU A 132 -2.07 -14.60 -0.73
CA LEU A 132 -1.27 -14.13 0.40
C LEU A 132 -1.37 -12.61 0.49
N SER A 133 -1.31 -12.04 1.69
CA SER A 133 -1.43 -10.59 1.86
C SER A 133 -0.50 -10.07 2.95
N LYS A 134 -0.01 -8.86 2.78
CA LYS A 134 0.68 -8.11 3.82
C LYS A 134 -0.27 -7.87 5.01
N PRO A 135 0.16 -7.86 6.25
CA PRO A 135 1.56 -7.92 6.72
C PRO A 135 2.15 -9.33 6.88
N ASP A 136 1.45 -10.39 6.44
CA ASP A 136 2.03 -11.74 6.53
C ASP A 136 3.36 -11.80 5.73
N SER A 137 4.44 -12.15 6.43
CA SER A 137 5.76 -12.26 5.83
C SER A 137 5.86 -13.32 4.71
N THR A 138 4.87 -14.19 4.57
CA THR A 138 4.83 -15.25 3.56
C THR A 138 4.83 -14.68 2.14
N ILE A 139 4.14 -13.53 1.90
CA ILE A 139 4.15 -12.89 0.58
C ILE A 139 5.55 -12.35 0.22
N PHE A 140 6.30 -11.84 1.21
CA PHE A 140 7.68 -11.39 1.01
C PHE A 140 8.64 -12.57 0.78
N LYS A 141 8.43 -13.70 1.49
CA LYS A 141 9.20 -14.95 1.26
C LYS A 141 8.96 -15.49 -0.14
N LEU A 142 7.73 -15.41 -0.66
CA LEU A 142 7.43 -15.75 -2.04
C LEU A 142 8.21 -14.87 -3.03
N ALA A 143 8.31 -13.56 -2.74
CA ALA A 143 9.12 -12.64 -3.55
C ALA A 143 10.61 -13.02 -3.54
N LEU A 144 11.19 -13.33 -2.37
CA LEU A 144 12.56 -13.81 -2.26
C LEU A 144 12.81 -15.08 -3.11
N GLN A 145 11.90 -16.03 -3.01
CA GLN A 145 11.99 -17.28 -3.78
C GLN A 145 11.93 -17.02 -5.29
N LYS A 146 10.97 -16.23 -5.75
CA LYS A 146 10.78 -15.92 -7.17
C LYS A 146 11.92 -15.06 -7.74
N ALA A 147 12.44 -14.12 -6.97
CA ALA A 147 13.59 -13.29 -7.32
C ALA A 147 14.93 -14.05 -7.25
N ASN A 148 14.93 -15.24 -6.69
CA ASN A 148 16.13 -16.08 -6.48
C ASN A 148 17.29 -15.31 -5.81
N THR A 149 16.97 -14.57 -4.75
CA THR A 149 17.92 -13.71 -4.03
C THR A 149 17.73 -13.80 -2.51
N THR A 150 18.56 -13.11 -1.75
CA THR A 150 18.51 -13.05 -0.28
C THR A 150 18.02 -11.69 0.22
N ALA A 151 17.39 -11.66 1.38
CA ALA A 151 16.73 -10.46 1.91
C ALA A 151 17.67 -9.25 2.02
N ASN A 152 18.94 -9.45 2.43
CA ASN A 152 19.92 -8.38 2.55
C ASN A 152 20.36 -7.74 1.22
N ARG A 153 19.89 -8.28 0.09
CA ARG A 153 20.11 -7.75 -1.26
C ARG A 153 18.87 -7.02 -1.82
N ILE A 154 17.83 -6.89 -1.01
CA ILE A 154 16.58 -6.23 -1.36
C ILE A 154 16.41 -4.94 -0.57
N VAL A 155 15.89 -3.93 -1.27
CA VAL A 155 15.23 -2.76 -0.66
C VAL A 155 13.72 -2.90 -0.92
N TYR A 156 12.93 -2.76 0.11
CA TYR A 156 11.47 -2.66 0.00
C TYR A 156 11.03 -1.21 0.23
N VAL A 157 10.16 -0.69 -0.62
CA VAL A 157 9.63 0.68 -0.56
C VAL A 157 8.13 0.62 -0.36
N GLY A 158 7.61 1.28 0.67
CA GLY A 158 6.19 1.33 0.98
C GLY A 158 5.83 2.48 1.89
N ASP A 159 4.52 2.77 2.05
CA ASP A 159 4.04 3.87 2.89
C ASP A 159 3.64 3.41 4.30
N ARG A 160 3.14 2.18 4.45
CA ARG A 160 2.60 1.69 5.70
C ARG A 160 3.64 1.02 6.57
N TYR A 161 3.85 1.60 7.76
CA TYR A 161 4.78 1.06 8.74
C TYR A 161 4.48 -0.40 9.11
N ASP A 162 3.22 -0.70 9.48
CA ASP A 162 2.77 -2.02 9.92
C ASP A 162 2.74 -3.07 8.80
N ASN A 163 2.44 -2.64 7.59
CA ASN A 163 2.13 -3.51 6.46
C ASN A 163 3.33 -3.75 5.54
N ASP A 164 4.26 -2.79 5.49
CA ASP A 164 5.38 -2.78 4.56
C ASP A 164 6.73 -2.85 5.30
N ILE A 165 6.96 -1.93 6.23
CA ILE A 165 8.27 -1.76 6.85
C ILE A 165 8.59 -2.89 7.82
N VAL A 166 7.69 -3.13 8.77
CA VAL A 166 7.88 -4.18 9.79
C VAL A 166 8.11 -5.56 9.16
N PRO A 167 7.25 -6.07 8.26
CA PRO A 167 7.46 -7.40 7.69
C PRO A 167 8.69 -7.50 6.79
N ALA A 168 9.04 -6.45 6.02
CA ALA A 168 10.25 -6.45 5.20
C ALA A 168 11.51 -6.51 6.09
N LYS A 169 11.58 -5.66 7.12
CA LYS A 169 12.72 -5.63 8.04
C LYS A 169 12.84 -6.88 8.88
N SER A 170 11.73 -7.48 9.30
CA SER A 170 11.74 -8.77 10.04
C SER A 170 12.39 -9.91 9.27
N LEU A 171 12.42 -9.84 7.94
CA LEU A 171 13.10 -10.80 7.06
C LEU A 171 14.55 -10.41 6.75
N GLY A 172 15.04 -9.26 7.21
CA GLY A 172 16.37 -8.76 6.93
C GLY A 172 16.50 -7.95 5.62
N MET A 173 15.40 -7.51 5.03
CA MET A 173 15.41 -6.53 3.94
C MET A 173 15.76 -5.15 4.48
N ARG A 174 16.32 -4.27 3.63
CA ARG A 174 16.27 -2.83 3.88
C ARG A 174 14.90 -2.29 3.52
N ALA A 175 14.48 -1.23 4.21
CA ALA A 175 13.17 -0.65 3.97
C ALA A 175 13.24 0.88 3.90
N VAL A 176 12.55 1.42 2.89
CA VAL A 176 12.34 2.87 2.70
C VAL A 176 10.86 3.14 2.92
N ARG A 177 10.55 4.07 3.82
CA ARG A 177 9.18 4.49 4.06
C ARG A 177 8.88 5.79 3.33
N ILE A 178 7.85 5.76 2.48
CA ILE A 178 7.30 6.95 1.83
C ILE A 178 6.22 7.55 2.73
N LEU A 179 6.34 8.85 3.05
CA LEU A 179 5.41 9.53 3.95
C LEU A 179 4.24 10.15 3.18
N THR A 180 3.43 9.29 2.57
CA THR A 180 2.28 9.62 1.73
C THR A 180 1.01 8.96 2.26
N GLY A 181 -0.12 9.21 1.63
CA GLY A 181 -1.39 8.57 1.95
C GLY A 181 -1.75 8.57 3.43
N MET A 182 -2.45 7.55 3.88
CA MET A 182 -2.76 7.35 5.30
C MET A 182 -1.57 6.80 6.09
N GLY A 183 -0.62 6.16 5.44
CA GLY A 183 0.60 5.64 6.06
C GLY A 183 1.44 6.72 6.73
N ARG A 184 1.44 7.96 6.20
CA ARG A 184 2.19 9.10 6.78
C ARG A 184 1.87 9.40 8.25
N PHE A 185 0.69 9.01 8.72
CA PHE A 185 0.25 9.27 10.09
C PHE A 185 0.69 8.19 11.09
N ALA A 186 1.16 7.02 10.64
CA ALA A 186 1.60 5.97 11.55
C ALA A 186 2.95 6.34 12.20
N VAL A 187 3.08 6.01 13.51
CA VAL A 187 4.32 6.22 14.26
C VAL A 187 5.20 4.98 14.10
N GLU A 188 6.49 5.19 13.81
CA GLU A 188 7.47 4.09 13.74
C GLU A 188 7.93 3.67 15.14
N ASP A 189 8.00 2.36 15.38
CA ASP A 189 8.69 1.80 16.52
C ASP A 189 10.20 1.80 16.26
N MET A 190 11.00 2.07 17.30
CA MET A 190 12.47 2.08 17.19
C MET A 190 13.06 0.72 16.82
N GLU A 191 12.37 -0.39 17.14
CA GLU A 191 12.83 -1.73 16.80
C GLU A 191 12.86 -1.97 15.28
N TRP A 192 11.86 -1.47 14.56
CA TRP A 192 11.69 -1.71 13.12
C TRP A 192 11.74 -0.43 12.30
N LYS A 193 12.49 0.56 12.77
CA LYS A 193 12.63 1.82 12.04
C LYS A 193 13.09 1.60 10.59
N SER A 194 12.50 2.34 9.65
CA SER A 194 12.95 2.37 8.25
C SER A 194 14.41 2.81 8.13
N ASP A 195 15.08 2.39 7.08
CA ASP A 195 16.48 2.78 6.86
C ASP A 195 16.60 4.21 6.31
N TRP A 196 15.53 4.68 5.61
CA TRP A 196 15.36 6.02 5.05
C TRP A 196 13.88 6.42 5.07
#